data_2e15c988b3cb2074feef7f6f91c2cdc2
#
_entry.id   2e15c988b3cb2074feef7f6f91c2cdc2
#
_cell.length_a   1.000
_cell.length_b   1.000
_cell.length_c   1.000
_cell.angle_alpha   90.00
_cell.angle_beta   90.00
_cell.angle_gamma   90.00
#
_symmetry.space_group_name_H-M   'P 1'
#
loop_
_entity.id
_entity.type
_entity.pdbx_description
1 polymer ?
#
loop_
_entity_poly.entity_id
_entity_poly.type
_entity_poly.pdbx_seq_one_letter_code
_entity_poly.pdbx_strand_id
1 'polypeptide(L)'
;MSNKVGRITQVIGPVIDVHFEDHLPAILNALETKNQGNRLVLEVAQHLGESTVRTVAMDTSEGLVRGQEVTDTGQPIAVPVGDGTLGRIMNVVGDAVDEAGSIPHKERRAIHQEAPVYTDQSTEAAILITGIKVVDLLAPYAKGGKVGLFGGAGVGKTVIIMELINNIAKAHGGFSVFAGVGERTREGNDLYHEMIESGVNKDPGKGSVEGSKCALVYGQMNEPPGARARVGLTGLTVAEYFRDQGQDVLFFVDNIFRFTQAGSEVSALLGRIPSAVGYQPTLATDMGALQERITTTTKGSVTSVQAIYVPADDLTDPAPATSFAHLDATTVLSRSIAEKGIYPAVDPLDSTSRMLDPRVVGEDHYEVARRVQQILQRYKSLQDIIAILGMDELSEEDKLTVARARKIERFLSQPFHVAEVFTGSPGVFVDLADTIRGFKGLCEGKYDHLPEAAFYMVGTIEQAVERSKKLAEAA
;
A
#
# COMPACT_ATOMS: atom_id res chain seq x y z
N MET A 1 -40.66 0.42 -21.97
CA MET A 1 -39.41 0.15 -21.22
C MET A 1 -38.43 -0.40 -22.22
N SER A 2 -37.27 0.23 -22.42
CA SER A 2 -36.25 -0.32 -23.31
C SER A 2 -35.83 -1.71 -22.80
N ASN A 3 -35.71 -2.67 -23.68
CA ASN A 3 -35.27 -4.00 -23.34
C ASN A 3 -33.77 -3.96 -23.00
N LYS A 4 -33.43 -4.03 -21.72
CA LYS A 4 -32.05 -3.98 -21.25
C LYS A 4 -31.29 -5.32 -21.42
N VAL A 5 -31.86 -6.27 -22.15
CA VAL A 5 -31.29 -7.58 -22.43
C VAL A 5 -30.67 -7.59 -23.82
N GLY A 6 -29.39 -7.91 -23.88
CA GLY A 6 -28.64 -8.12 -25.12
C GLY A 6 -28.25 -9.59 -25.27
N ARG A 7 -27.58 -9.90 -26.38
CA ARG A 7 -27.07 -11.25 -26.69
C ARG A 7 -25.62 -11.22 -27.09
N ILE A 8 -24.85 -12.19 -26.61
CA ILE A 8 -23.44 -12.35 -26.97
C ILE A 8 -23.35 -12.66 -28.47
N THR A 9 -22.57 -11.86 -29.16
CA THR A 9 -22.28 -12.07 -30.60
C THR A 9 -20.92 -12.68 -30.83
N GLN A 10 -19.93 -12.38 -29.97
CA GLN A 10 -18.58 -12.89 -30.09
C GLN A 10 -17.92 -13.01 -28.71
N VAL A 11 -17.07 -14.04 -28.54
CA VAL A 11 -16.22 -14.26 -27.38
C VAL A 11 -14.78 -14.39 -27.86
N ILE A 12 -13.90 -13.51 -27.39
CA ILE A 12 -12.47 -13.48 -27.75
C ILE A 12 -11.68 -13.45 -26.43
N GLY A 13 -11.48 -14.62 -25.81
CA GLY A 13 -10.90 -14.69 -24.49
C GLY A 13 -11.71 -13.86 -23.49
N PRO A 14 -11.10 -12.91 -22.75
CA PRO A 14 -11.81 -12.08 -21.78
C PRO A 14 -12.61 -10.93 -22.40
N VAL A 15 -12.58 -10.75 -23.71
CA VAL A 15 -13.33 -9.74 -24.44
C VAL A 15 -14.60 -10.34 -25.04
N ILE A 16 -15.75 -9.78 -24.73
CA ILE A 16 -17.06 -10.24 -25.15
C ILE A 16 -17.83 -9.13 -25.84
N ASP A 17 -18.29 -9.38 -27.07
CA ASP A 17 -19.14 -8.47 -27.80
C ASP A 17 -20.60 -8.83 -27.58
N VAL A 18 -21.42 -7.83 -27.23
CA VAL A 18 -22.84 -7.97 -26.91
C VAL A 18 -23.67 -7.01 -27.76
N HIS A 19 -24.68 -7.55 -28.43
CA HIS A 19 -25.62 -6.75 -29.22
C HIS A 19 -26.93 -6.55 -28.46
N PHE A 20 -27.43 -5.30 -28.51
CA PHE A 20 -28.72 -4.90 -27.96
C PHE A 20 -29.63 -4.41 -29.10
N GLU A 21 -30.89 -4.77 -29.12
CA GLU A 21 -31.82 -4.36 -30.20
C GLU A 21 -32.21 -2.88 -30.09
N ASP A 22 -32.72 -2.47 -28.92
CA ASP A 22 -33.28 -1.12 -28.70
C ASP A 22 -32.59 -0.34 -27.59
N HIS A 23 -31.38 -0.75 -27.21
CA HIS A 23 -30.66 -0.19 -26.08
C HIS A 23 -29.16 -0.14 -26.37
N LEU A 24 -28.49 0.90 -25.89
CA LEU A 24 -27.03 0.99 -25.95
C LEU A 24 -26.51 1.27 -24.53
N PRO A 25 -25.89 0.29 -23.86
CA PRO A 25 -25.26 0.50 -22.57
C PRO A 25 -24.18 1.58 -22.61
N ALA A 26 -24.14 2.42 -21.57
CA ALA A 26 -23.08 3.42 -21.46
C ALA A 26 -21.72 2.76 -21.25
N ILE A 27 -20.66 3.47 -21.64
CA ILE A 27 -19.28 3.06 -21.34
C ILE A 27 -19.14 2.95 -19.80
N LEU A 28 -18.39 1.94 -19.35
CA LEU A 28 -18.20 1.55 -17.95
C LEU A 28 -19.41 0.90 -17.26
N ASN A 29 -20.57 0.81 -17.91
CA ASN A 29 -21.68 0.05 -17.32
C ASN A 29 -21.27 -1.41 -17.05
N ALA A 30 -21.78 -1.95 -15.96
CA ALA A 30 -21.72 -3.37 -15.65
C ALA A 30 -22.87 -4.12 -16.34
N LEU A 31 -22.53 -5.10 -17.14
CA LEU A 31 -23.47 -6.06 -17.70
C LEU A 31 -23.36 -7.36 -16.93
N GLU A 32 -24.46 -8.07 -16.75
CA GLU A 32 -24.48 -9.34 -16.03
C GLU A 32 -24.98 -10.48 -16.89
N THR A 33 -24.30 -11.61 -16.78
CA THR A 33 -24.72 -12.89 -17.33
C THR A 33 -24.35 -14.02 -16.38
N LYS A 34 -24.69 -15.24 -16.73
CA LYS A 34 -24.30 -16.44 -15.97
C LYS A 34 -23.29 -17.25 -16.76
N ASN A 35 -22.22 -17.64 -16.12
CA ASN A 35 -21.24 -18.58 -16.68
C ASN A 35 -21.20 -19.83 -15.81
N GLN A 36 -21.59 -20.99 -16.35
CA GLN A 36 -21.65 -22.26 -15.63
C GLN A 36 -22.42 -22.17 -14.28
N GLY A 37 -23.48 -21.37 -14.26
CA GLY A 37 -24.30 -21.14 -13.07
C GLY A 37 -23.83 -20.01 -12.15
N ASN A 38 -22.63 -19.51 -12.31
CA ASN A 38 -22.05 -18.39 -11.53
C ASN A 38 -22.37 -17.06 -12.19
N ARG A 39 -22.54 -16.02 -11.38
CA ARG A 39 -22.67 -14.64 -11.85
C ARG A 39 -21.37 -14.20 -12.50
N LEU A 40 -21.45 -13.64 -13.71
CA LEU A 40 -20.34 -13.05 -14.42
C LEU A 40 -20.69 -11.60 -14.76
N VAL A 41 -19.79 -10.68 -14.40
CA VAL A 41 -19.90 -9.25 -14.72
C VAL A 41 -18.97 -8.92 -15.88
N LEU A 42 -19.52 -8.18 -16.86
CA LEU A 42 -18.82 -7.66 -18.04
C LEU A 42 -18.84 -6.13 -17.97
N GLU A 43 -17.71 -5.47 -18.06
CA GLU A 43 -17.65 -4.01 -18.11
C GLU A 43 -17.60 -3.52 -19.54
N VAL A 44 -18.48 -2.60 -19.91
CA VAL A 44 -18.52 -1.99 -21.23
C VAL A 44 -17.26 -1.12 -21.45
N ALA A 45 -16.46 -1.47 -22.46
CA ALA A 45 -15.22 -0.78 -22.79
C ALA A 45 -15.32 0.08 -24.04
N GLN A 46 -16.10 -0.35 -25.05
CA GLN A 46 -16.22 0.34 -26.35
C GLN A 46 -17.60 0.16 -26.95
N HIS A 47 -18.04 1.16 -27.70
CA HIS A 47 -19.15 1.04 -28.65
C HIS A 47 -18.61 0.68 -30.04
N LEU A 48 -19.11 -0.41 -30.62
CA LEU A 48 -18.68 -0.87 -31.95
C LEU A 48 -19.58 -0.38 -33.11
N GLY A 49 -20.69 0.29 -32.78
CA GLY A 49 -21.74 0.63 -33.73
C GLY A 49 -22.86 -0.42 -33.75
N GLU A 50 -23.96 -0.10 -34.43
CA GLU A 50 -25.14 -0.99 -34.59
C GLU A 50 -25.62 -1.61 -33.26
N SER A 51 -25.69 -0.79 -32.22
CA SER A 51 -26.09 -1.21 -30.86
C SER A 51 -25.27 -2.38 -30.27
N THR A 52 -24.03 -2.54 -30.74
CA THR A 52 -23.09 -3.54 -30.25
C THR A 52 -22.03 -2.89 -29.37
N VAL A 53 -21.79 -3.48 -28.20
CA VAL A 53 -20.78 -3.05 -27.25
C VAL A 53 -19.70 -4.11 -27.08
N ARG A 54 -18.47 -3.69 -26.94
CA ARG A 54 -17.35 -4.53 -26.55
C ARG A 54 -17.12 -4.42 -25.06
N THR A 55 -17.02 -5.55 -24.40
CA THR A 55 -16.90 -5.64 -22.94
C THR A 55 -15.67 -6.42 -22.54
N VAL A 56 -15.25 -6.22 -21.28
CA VAL A 56 -14.17 -6.96 -20.64
C VAL A 56 -14.74 -7.72 -19.44
N ALA A 57 -14.49 -9.03 -19.40
CA ALA A 57 -14.96 -9.88 -18.32
C ALA A 57 -14.16 -9.66 -17.02
N MET A 58 -14.87 -9.65 -15.90
CA MET A 58 -14.29 -9.54 -14.56
C MET A 58 -13.97 -10.90 -13.93
N ASP A 59 -14.33 -11.98 -14.59
CA ASP A 59 -14.02 -13.37 -14.21
C ASP A 59 -13.87 -14.21 -15.47
N THR A 60 -13.66 -15.51 -15.33
CA THR A 60 -13.48 -16.42 -16.48
C THR A 60 -14.64 -16.34 -17.48
N SER A 61 -14.30 -16.21 -18.73
CA SER A 61 -15.23 -16.24 -19.87
C SER A 61 -15.37 -17.64 -20.48
N GLU A 62 -14.63 -18.62 -19.98
CA GLU A 62 -14.69 -19.98 -20.50
C GLU A 62 -16.06 -20.61 -20.21
N GLY A 63 -16.72 -21.05 -21.24
CA GLY A 63 -18.07 -21.61 -21.18
C GLY A 63 -19.17 -20.67 -21.67
N LEU A 64 -18.86 -19.39 -21.95
CA LEU A 64 -19.80 -18.49 -22.60
C LEU A 64 -20.06 -18.92 -24.05
N VAL A 65 -21.31 -18.78 -24.49
CA VAL A 65 -21.74 -19.17 -25.83
C VAL A 65 -22.40 -17.99 -26.57
N ARG A 66 -22.25 -17.99 -27.89
CA ARG A 66 -22.92 -17.02 -28.75
C ARG A 66 -24.43 -17.14 -28.61
N GLY A 67 -25.15 -16.01 -28.57
CA GLY A 67 -26.58 -15.95 -28.40
C GLY A 67 -27.05 -15.95 -26.94
N GLN A 68 -26.15 -16.14 -25.98
CA GLN A 68 -26.44 -16.09 -24.55
C GLN A 68 -26.92 -14.71 -24.16
N GLU A 69 -27.88 -14.64 -23.24
CA GLU A 69 -28.46 -13.40 -22.75
C GLU A 69 -27.53 -12.68 -21.76
N VAL A 70 -27.45 -11.35 -21.90
CA VAL A 70 -26.71 -10.46 -21.05
C VAL A 70 -27.58 -9.27 -20.69
N THR A 71 -27.66 -8.92 -19.41
CA THR A 71 -28.49 -7.82 -18.92
C THR A 71 -27.63 -6.61 -18.57
N ASP A 72 -28.01 -5.42 -19.06
CA ASP A 72 -27.40 -4.17 -18.62
C ASP A 72 -27.98 -3.77 -17.24
N THR A 73 -27.11 -3.60 -16.24
CA THR A 73 -27.51 -3.13 -14.91
C THR A 73 -27.88 -1.64 -14.90
N GLY A 74 -27.50 -0.89 -15.93
CA GLY A 74 -27.72 0.54 -16.06
C GLY A 74 -26.79 1.41 -15.21
N GLN A 75 -25.76 0.84 -14.63
CA GLN A 75 -24.77 1.53 -13.78
C GLN A 75 -23.39 0.85 -13.88
N PRO A 76 -22.30 1.54 -13.53
CA PRO A 76 -20.98 0.94 -13.39
C PRO A 76 -20.96 -0.15 -12.30
N ILE A 77 -19.85 -0.93 -12.28
CA ILE A 77 -19.60 -1.88 -11.19
C ILE A 77 -19.70 -1.14 -9.86
N ALA A 78 -20.60 -1.60 -8.98
CA ALA A 78 -20.79 -1.06 -7.64
C ALA A 78 -20.50 -2.15 -6.61
N VAL A 79 -19.80 -1.78 -5.54
CA VAL A 79 -19.32 -2.70 -4.51
C VAL A 79 -19.84 -2.31 -3.12
N PRO A 80 -20.00 -3.27 -2.20
CA PRO A 80 -20.41 -2.97 -0.84
C PRO A 80 -19.33 -2.15 -0.13
N VAL A 81 -19.74 -1.19 0.67
CA VAL A 81 -18.87 -0.33 1.46
C VAL A 81 -19.36 -0.29 2.92
N GLY A 82 -18.52 0.18 3.82
CA GLY A 82 -18.82 0.36 5.23
C GLY A 82 -18.25 -0.72 6.14
N ASP A 83 -18.64 -0.68 7.40
CA ASP A 83 -18.08 -1.50 8.48
C ASP A 83 -18.17 -3.01 8.22
N GLY A 84 -19.19 -3.44 7.47
CA GLY A 84 -19.35 -4.85 7.11
C GLY A 84 -18.24 -5.41 6.20
N THR A 85 -17.39 -4.56 5.61
CA THR A 85 -16.25 -4.97 4.80
C THR A 85 -15.01 -5.29 5.63
N LEU A 86 -14.95 -4.79 6.87
CA LEU A 86 -13.79 -4.97 7.76
C LEU A 86 -13.64 -6.44 8.16
N GLY A 87 -12.45 -6.96 8.06
CA GLY A 87 -12.15 -8.35 8.35
C GLY A 87 -12.59 -9.34 7.26
N ARG A 88 -13.14 -8.84 6.14
CA ARG A 88 -13.67 -9.64 5.04
C ARG A 88 -12.78 -9.51 3.79
N ILE A 89 -12.85 -10.54 2.96
CA ILE A 89 -12.18 -10.53 1.64
C ILE A 89 -13.25 -10.46 0.56
N MET A 90 -13.14 -9.48 -0.33
CA MET A 90 -13.99 -9.37 -1.52
C MET A 90 -13.16 -9.41 -2.81
N ASN A 91 -13.81 -9.77 -3.90
CA ASN A 91 -13.26 -9.68 -5.24
C ASN A 91 -13.53 -8.30 -5.88
N VAL A 92 -13.16 -8.14 -7.15
CA VAL A 92 -13.31 -6.89 -7.91
C VAL A 92 -14.74 -6.38 -8.01
N VAL A 93 -15.74 -7.25 -8.01
CA VAL A 93 -17.16 -6.91 -8.10
C VAL A 93 -17.86 -6.84 -6.74
N GLY A 94 -17.10 -7.00 -5.66
CA GLY A 94 -17.57 -6.90 -4.29
C GLY A 94 -18.24 -8.17 -3.75
N ASP A 95 -18.06 -9.31 -4.40
CA ASP A 95 -18.52 -10.59 -3.87
C ASP A 95 -17.50 -11.13 -2.86
N ALA A 96 -18.01 -11.73 -1.77
CA ALA A 96 -17.17 -12.32 -0.74
C ALA A 96 -16.46 -13.58 -1.28
N VAL A 97 -15.16 -13.70 -0.98
CA VAL A 97 -14.33 -14.85 -1.38
C VAL A 97 -13.70 -15.58 -0.18
N ASP A 98 -14.09 -15.20 1.03
CA ASP A 98 -13.61 -15.75 2.30
C ASP A 98 -14.51 -16.87 2.87
N GLU A 99 -15.47 -17.37 2.10
CA GLU A 99 -16.44 -18.42 2.49
C GLU A 99 -17.30 -18.08 3.73
N ALA A 100 -17.28 -16.82 4.17
CA ALA A 100 -18.03 -16.38 5.35
C ALA A 100 -19.40 -15.77 5.02
N GLY A 101 -19.96 -16.08 3.87
CA GLY A 101 -21.24 -15.57 3.40
C GLY A 101 -21.15 -14.14 2.83
N SER A 102 -22.28 -13.60 2.43
CA SER A 102 -22.35 -12.27 1.82
C SER A 102 -21.87 -11.17 2.78
N ILE A 103 -21.22 -10.15 2.24
CA ILE A 103 -20.75 -9.00 3.01
C ILE A 103 -21.94 -8.13 3.41
N PRO A 104 -22.17 -7.92 4.71
CA PRO A 104 -23.24 -7.01 5.17
C PRO A 104 -22.96 -5.59 4.72
N HIS A 105 -23.94 -4.92 4.12
CA HIS A 105 -23.77 -3.54 3.67
C HIS A 105 -25.11 -2.78 3.68
N LYS A 106 -25.01 -1.48 3.91
CA LYS A 106 -26.16 -0.55 3.78
C LYS A 106 -26.12 0.20 2.45
N GLU A 107 -24.94 0.33 1.86
CA GLU A 107 -24.67 1.11 0.67
C GLU A 107 -23.73 0.34 -0.27
N ARG A 108 -23.91 0.53 -1.56
CA ARG A 108 -22.95 0.14 -2.60
C ARG A 108 -22.52 1.39 -3.35
N ARG A 109 -21.25 1.48 -3.67
CA ARG A 109 -20.68 2.60 -4.45
C ARG A 109 -20.04 2.12 -5.74
N ALA A 110 -20.20 2.91 -6.79
CA ALA A 110 -19.54 2.66 -8.06
C ALA A 110 -18.01 2.77 -7.89
N ILE A 111 -17.27 1.87 -8.52
CA ILE A 111 -15.80 1.88 -8.47
C ILE A 111 -15.19 3.00 -9.34
N HIS A 112 -15.89 3.44 -10.37
CA HIS A 112 -15.51 4.57 -11.19
C HIS A 112 -16.07 5.85 -10.57
N GLN A 113 -15.20 6.59 -9.91
CA GLN A 113 -15.50 7.87 -9.28
C GLN A 113 -14.51 8.92 -9.73
N GLU A 114 -14.95 10.15 -9.76
CA GLU A 114 -14.09 11.29 -9.99
C GLU A 114 -13.26 11.62 -8.73
N ALA A 115 -12.11 12.23 -8.94
CA ALA A 115 -11.33 12.77 -7.84
C ALA A 115 -12.11 13.87 -7.11
N PRO A 116 -11.88 14.07 -5.80
CA PRO A 116 -12.49 15.17 -5.06
C PRO A 116 -12.24 16.52 -5.73
N VAL A 117 -13.26 17.36 -5.81
CA VAL A 117 -13.14 18.70 -6.39
C VAL A 117 -12.21 19.58 -5.55
N TYR A 118 -11.60 20.57 -6.17
CA TYR A 118 -10.59 21.44 -5.51
C TYR A 118 -11.11 22.10 -4.22
N THR A 119 -12.38 22.43 -4.16
CA THR A 119 -12.99 23.05 -2.96
C THR A 119 -13.10 22.11 -1.77
N ASP A 120 -13.12 20.79 -2.02
CA ASP A 120 -13.22 19.77 -1.00
C ASP A 120 -11.87 19.27 -0.52
N GLN A 121 -10.80 19.58 -1.24
CA GLN A 121 -9.44 19.20 -0.88
C GLN A 121 -8.87 20.11 0.19
N SER A 122 -8.21 19.52 1.19
CA SER A 122 -7.43 20.27 2.16
C SER A 122 -6.06 20.65 1.60
N THR A 123 -5.67 21.90 1.78
CA THR A 123 -4.34 22.40 1.40
C THR A 123 -3.34 22.36 2.54
N GLU A 124 -3.75 21.92 3.73
CA GLU A 124 -2.88 21.84 4.89
C GLU A 124 -1.89 20.70 4.74
N ALA A 125 -0.61 21.03 4.74
CA ALA A 125 0.46 20.05 4.72
C ALA A 125 0.67 19.50 6.15
N ALA A 126 0.18 18.29 6.40
CA ALA A 126 0.32 17.60 7.66
C ALA A 126 1.00 16.26 7.46
N ILE A 127 1.81 15.83 8.43
CA ILE A 127 2.40 14.50 8.44
C ILE A 127 1.46 13.50 9.14
N LEU A 128 1.48 12.26 8.65
CA LEU A 128 0.81 11.15 9.29
C LEU A 128 1.80 10.44 10.22
N ILE A 129 1.59 10.54 11.53
CA ILE A 129 2.44 9.89 12.52
C ILE A 129 2.19 8.38 12.48
N THR A 130 3.23 7.61 12.16
CA THR A 130 3.14 6.15 12.05
C THR A 130 3.53 5.42 13.32
N GLY A 131 4.23 6.07 14.23
CA GLY A 131 4.80 5.47 15.43
C GLY A 131 6.03 4.61 15.18
N ILE A 132 6.56 4.65 13.94
CA ILE A 132 7.77 3.94 13.52
C ILE A 132 8.90 4.97 13.39
N LYS A 133 9.90 4.89 14.26
CA LYS A 133 10.97 5.89 14.38
C LYS A 133 11.64 6.24 13.05
N VAL A 134 12.07 5.25 12.29
CA VAL A 134 12.80 5.47 11.04
C VAL A 134 11.95 6.17 9.99
N VAL A 135 10.67 5.86 9.92
CA VAL A 135 9.71 6.48 8.99
C VAL A 135 9.45 7.92 9.43
N ASP A 136 9.00 8.11 10.66
CA ASP A 136 8.57 9.41 11.15
C ASP A 136 9.71 10.44 11.19
N LEU A 137 10.94 10.00 11.46
CA LEU A 137 12.11 10.87 11.51
C LEU A 137 12.64 11.24 10.12
N LEU A 138 12.87 10.24 9.26
CA LEU A 138 13.69 10.38 8.04
C LEU A 138 12.89 10.43 6.75
N ALA A 139 11.73 9.80 6.72
CA ALA A 139 10.85 9.76 5.56
C ALA A 139 9.38 9.86 5.96
N PRO A 140 8.97 10.96 6.63
CA PRO A 140 7.62 11.10 7.16
C PRO A 140 6.56 11.06 6.05
N TYR A 141 5.46 10.39 6.32
CA TYR A 141 4.35 10.27 5.38
C TYR A 141 3.48 11.52 5.40
N ALA A 142 3.12 11.99 4.21
CA ALA A 142 2.12 13.04 4.08
C ALA A 142 0.72 12.47 4.36
N LYS A 143 -0.07 13.12 5.19
CA LYS A 143 -1.50 12.82 5.34
C LYS A 143 -2.20 13.08 4.00
N GLY A 144 -2.88 12.06 3.48
CA GLY A 144 -3.45 12.12 2.12
C GLY A 144 -2.43 11.98 1.00
N GLY A 145 -1.19 11.64 1.31
CA GLY A 145 -0.10 11.46 0.35
C GLY A 145 0.00 10.03 -0.20
N LYS A 146 0.96 9.87 -1.09
CA LYS A 146 1.23 8.62 -1.80
C LYS A 146 2.65 8.18 -1.50
N VAL A 147 2.78 7.02 -0.88
CA VAL A 147 4.06 6.46 -0.45
C VAL A 147 4.40 5.25 -1.31
N GLY A 148 5.57 5.25 -1.92
CA GLY A 148 6.12 4.08 -2.60
C GLY A 148 6.86 3.19 -1.61
N LEU A 149 6.50 1.92 -1.54
CA LEU A 149 7.18 0.91 -0.73
C LEU A 149 8.00 -0.01 -1.64
N PHE A 150 9.31 0.05 -1.48
CA PHE A 150 10.27 -0.75 -2.24
C PHE A 150 10.88 -1.80 -1.35
N GLY A 151 11.05 -3.01 -1.86
CA GLY A 151 11.72 -4.07 -1.13
C GLY A 151 11.57 -5.42 -1.81
N GLY A 152 12.63 -6.19 -1.80
CA GLY A 152 12.64 -7.57 -2.27
C GLY A 152 11.90 -8.52 -1.35
N ALA A 153 11.91 -9.79 -1.69
CA ALA A 153 11.33 -10.83 -0.83
C ALA A 153 12.12 -10.98 0.49
N GLY A 154 11.41 -11.20 1.59
CA GLY A 154 12.01 -11.53 2.89
C GLY A 154 12.60 -10.35 3.67
N VAL A 155 12.34 -9.11 3.28
CA VAL A 155 12.82 -7.91 4.00
C VAL A 155 11.81 -7.34 5.01
N GLY A 156 10.68 -8.02 5.23
CA GLY A 156 9.66 -7.61 6.21
C GLY A 156 8.60 -6.65 5.67
N LYS A 157 8.34 -6.63 4.36
CA LYS A 157 7.29 -5.78 3.75
C LYS A 157 5.93 -6.00 4.40
N THR A 158 5.49 -7.24 4.52
CA THR A 158 4.20 -7.59 5.12
C THR A 158 4.11 -7.15 6.58
N VAL A 159 5.18 -7.32 7.34
CA VAL A 159 5.23 -6.96 8.77
C VAL A 159 5.08 -5.46 8.97
N ILE A 160 5.75 -4.65 8.15
CA ILE A 160 5.62 -3.18 8.24
C ILE A 160 4.23 -2.71 7.81
N ILE A 161 3.62 -3.34 6.82
CA ILE A 161 2.24 -3.06 6.41
C ILE A 161 1.27 -3.33 7.56
N MET A 162 1.37 -4.51 8.20
CA MET A 162 0.53 -4.86 9.33
C MET A 162 0.73 -3.94 10.54
N GLU A 163 1.96 -3.53 10.82
CA GLU A 163 2.24 -2.59 11.91
C GLU A 163 1.65 -1.21 11.63
N LEU A 164 1.74 -0.72 10.39
CA LEU A 164 1.10 0.53 9.98
C LEU A 164 -0.43 0.47 10.16
N ILE A 165 -1.07 -0.61 9.75
CA ILE A 165 -2.51 -0.82 9.95
C ILE A 165 -2.87 -0.79 11.44
N ASN A 166 -2.11 -1.53 12.24
CA ASN A 166 -2.34 -1.59 13.68
C ASN A 166 -2.15 -0.23 14.37
N ASN A 167 -1.10 0.49 14.00
CA ASN A 167 -0.76 1.77 14.61
C ASN A 167 -1.76 2.88 14.22
N ILE A 168 -2.19 2.93 12.95
CA ILE A 168 -3.21 3.88 12.51
C ILE A 168 -4.54 3.63 13.21
N ALA A 169 -4.94 2.37 13.38
CA ALA A 169 -6.15 2.04 14.09
C ALA A 169 -6.09 2.43 15.57
N LYS A 170 -4.94 2.24 16.23
CA LYS A 170 -4.77 2.57 17.66
C LYS A 170 -4.58 4.07 17.89
N ALA A 171 -3.76 4.74 17.08
CA ALA A 171 -3.40 6.14 17.31
C ALA A 171 -4.43 7.12 16.73
N HIS A 172 -5.05 6.79 15.60
CA HIS A 172 -5.93 7.68 14.85
C HIS A 172 -7.38 7.18 14.76
N GLY A 173 -7.66 5.95 15.26
CA GLY A 173 -9.00 5.34 15.18
C GLY A 173 -9.46 5.07 13.73
N GLY A 174 -8.54 5.13 12.76
CA GLY A 174 -8.83 4.94 11.35
C GLY A 174 -8.82 3.47 10.94
N PHE A 175 -9.47 3.19 9.82
CA PHE A 175 -9.46 1.88 9.18
C PHE A 175 -8.49 1.85 8.02
N SER A 176 -8.19 0.64 7.56
CA SER A 176 -7.31 0.41 6.43
C SER A 176 -8.00 -0.46 5.40
N VAL A 177 -7.57 -0.32 4.14
CA VAL A 177 -8.00 -1.17 3.04
C VAL A 177 -6.77 -1.68 2.33
N PHE A 178 -6.71 -2.98 2.10
CA PHE A 178 -5.62 -3.62 1.36
C PHE A 178 -6.14 -4.15 0.03
N ALA A 179 -5.59 -3.65 -1.07
CA ALA A 179 -5.87 -4.12 -2.42
C ALA A 179 -4.72 -4.98 -2.94
N GLY A 180 -4.95 -6.28 -3.06
CA GLY A 180 -4.03 -7.22 -3.70
C GLY A 180 -4.25 -7.22 -5.21
N VAL A 181 -3.32 -6.61 -5.94
CA VAL A 181 -3.42 -6.40 -7.39
C VAL A 181 -2.42 -7.29 -8.12
N GLY A 182 -2.89 -8.39 -8.70
CA GLY A 182 -2.09 -9.27 -9.54
C GLY A 182 -0.96 -9.99 -8.81
N GLU A 183 -1.02 -10.09 -7.49
CA GLU A 183 -0.03 -10.82 -6.69
C GLU A 183 -0.40 -12.31 -6.55
N ARG A 184 0.49 -13.08 -5.95
CA ARG A 184 0.29 -14.53 -5.77
C ARG A 184 -0.82 -14.79 -4.77
N THR A 185 -1.74 -15.69 -5.10
CA THR A 185 -2.83 -16.10 -4.21
C THR A 185 -2.32 -16.57 -2.85
N ARG A 186 -1.19 -17.29 -2.83
CA ARG A 186 -0.57 -17.76 -1.58
C ARG A 186 -0.18 -16.59 -0.68
N GLU A 187 0.47 -15.54 -1.22
CA GLU A 187 0.88 -14.36 -0.44
C GLU A 187 -0.32 -13.61 0.13
N GLY A 188 -1.41 -13.52 -0.64
CA GLY A 188 -2.67 -12.93 -0.16
C GLY A 188 -3.31 -13.75 0.96
N ASN A 189 -3.26 -15.08 0.87
CA ASN A 189 -3.77 -15.96 1.91
C ASN A 189 -2.89 -15.92 3.18
N ASP A 190 -1.57 -15.92 3.01
CA ASP A 190 -0.62 -15.79 4.13
C ASP A 190 -0.89 -14.46 4.88
N LEU A 191 -1.01 -13.33 4.17
CA LEU A 191 -1.33 -12.03 4.76
C LEU A 191 -2.66 -12.03 5.53
N TYR A 192 -3.69 -12.67 4.98
CA TYR A 192 -4.99 -12.80 5.66
C TYR A 192 -4.87 -13.52 7.00
N HIS A 193 -4.18 -14.66 7.03
CA HIS A 193 -3.97 -15.41 8.27
C HIS A 193 -3.07 -14.66 9.27
N GLU A 194 -2.00 -14.03 8.81
CA GLU A 194 -1.12 -13.20 9.63
C GLU A 194 -1.87 -12.02 10.28
N MET A 195 -2.81 -11.40 9.56
CA MET A 195 -3.69 -10.33 10.12
C MET A 195 -4.60 -10.87 11.24
N ILE A 196 -5.07 -12.11 11.12
CA ILE A 196 -5.88 -12.74 12.16
C ILE A 196 -5.01 -13.10 13.38
N GLU A 197 -3.85 -13.70 13.16
CA GLU A 197 -2.93 -14.12 14.22
C GLU A 197 -2.39 -12.92 15.02
N SER A 198 -2.08 -11.83 14.35
CA SER A 198 -1.61 -10.58 14.97
C SER A 198 -2.73 -9.75 15.61
N GLY A 199 -3.99 -10.16 15.46
CA GLY A 199 -5.16 -9.48 16.02
C GLY A 199 -5.56 -8.18 15.29
N VAL A 200 -5.03 -7.92 14.10
CA VAL A 200 -5.45 -6.82 13.23
C VAL A 200 -6.88 -7.05 12.75
N ASN A 201 -7.18 -8.27 12.33
CA ASN A 201 -8.52 -8.68 11.94
C ASN A 201 -9.01 -9.84 12.81
N LYS A 202 -10.33 -10.02 12.85
CA LYS A 202 -10.99 -11.17 13.49
C LYS A 202 -11.32 -12.23 12.44
N ASP A 203 -11.28 -13.49 12.87
CA ASP A 203 -11.60 -14.63 12.02
C ASP A 203 -13.13 -14.75 11.84
N PRO A 204 -13.65 -14.55 10.62
CA PRO A 204 -15.10 -14.66 10.38
C PRO A 204 -15.63 -16.08 10.61
N GLY A 205 -14.77 -17.12 10.50
CA GLY A 205 -15.13 -18.52 10.80
C GLY A 205 -15.37 -18.80 12.28
N LYS A 206 -14.90 -17.93 13.17
CA LYS A 206 -15.08 -18.03 14.64
C LYS A 206 -16.19 -17.13 15.19
N GLY A 207 -16.95 -16.44 14.32
CA GLY A 207 -18.09 -15.61 14.72
C GLY A 207 -18.01 -14.19 14.19
N SER A 208 -18.18 -13.19 15.06
CA SER A 208 -18.20 -11.79 14.66
C SER A 208 -16.82 -11.29 14.23
N VAL A 209 -16.80 -10.53 13.13
CA VAL A 209 -15.60 -9.78 12.67
C VAL A 209 -15.50 -8.38 13.29
N GLU A 210 -16.38 -8.07 14.25
CA GLU A 210 -16.38 -6.78 14.96
C GLU A 210 -15.03 -6.51 15.63
N GLY A 211 -14.52 -5.30 15.45
CA GLY A 211 -13.18 -4.92 15.91
C GLY A 211 -12.06 -5.18 14.90
N SER A 212 -12.36 -5.74 13.73
CA SER A 212 -11.41 -5.81 12.62
C SER A 212 -11.06 -4.41 12.12
N LYS A 213 -9.83 -4.23 11.63
CA LYS A 213 -9.26 -2.92 11.27
C LYS A 213 -9.02 -2.75 9.78
N CYS A 214 -9.05 -3.83 9.01
CA CYS A 214 -8.69 -3.82 7.61
C CYS A 214 -9.69 -4.59 6.76
N ALA A 215 -10.13 -3.97 5.64
CA ALA A 215 -10.85 -4.64 4.57
C ALA A 215 -9.86 -5.14 3.51
N LEU A 216 -10.07 -6.34 2.98
CA LEU A 216 -9.21 -6.96 1.97
C LEU A 216 -9.96 -7.07 0.63
N VAL A 217 -9.32 -6.64 -0.45
CA VAL A 217 -9.87 -6.70 -1.80
C VAL A 217 -8.84 -7.36 -2.70
N TYR A 218 -9.16 -8.53 -3.24
CA TYR A 218 -8.21 -9.32 -4.01
C TYR A 218 -8.62 -9.48 -5.48
N GLY A 219 -7.66 -9.19 -6.37
CA GLY A 219 -7.66 -9.50 -7.78
C GLY A 219 -6.30 -10.10 -8.13
N GLN A 220 -6.13 -11.39 -7.83
CA GLN A 220 -4.83 -12.08 -7.86
C GLN A 220 -4.36 -12.41 -9.28
N MET A 221 -3.11 -12.91 -9.41
CA MET A 221 -2.49 -13.11 -10.73
C MET A 221 -3.16 -14.20 -11.60
N ASN A 222 -3.95 -15.08 -10.99
CA ASN A 222 -4.72 -16.11 -11.71
C ASN A 222 -6.06 -15.59 -12.27
N GLU A 223 -6.47 -14.37 -11.89
CA GLU A 223 -7.70 -13.76 -12.40
C GLU A 223 -7.47 -13.06 -13.74
N PRO A 224 -8.52 -12.88 -14.56
CA PRO A 224 -8.41 -12.25 -15.87
C PRO A 224 -7.95 -10.79 -15.77
N PRO A 225 -7.40 -10.21 -16.85
CA PRO A 225 -6.85 -8.87 -16.84
C PRO A 225 -7.88 -7.79 -16.48
N GLY A 226 -9.17 -7.99 -16.80
CA GLY A 226 -10.24 -7.07 -16.40
C GLY A 226 -10.34 -6.93 -14.88
N ALA A 227 -10.33 -8.03 -14.15
CA ALA A 227 -10.37 -8.04 -12.69
C ALA A 227 -9.12 -7.34 -12.10
N ARG A 228 -7.93 -7.70 -12.56
CA ARG A 228 -6.67 -7.10 -12.09
C ARG A 228 -6.56 -5.61 -12.39
N ALA A 229 -7.16 -5.14 -13.48
CA ALA A 229 -7.19 -3.72 -13.85
C ALA A 229 -8.18 -2.89 -13.02
N ARG A 230 -9.14 -3.52 -12.34
CA ARG A 230 -10.22 -2.81 -11.60
C ARG A 230 -10.18 -2.99 -10.09
N VAL A 231 -9.52 -4.04 -9.60
CA VAL A 231 -9.49 -4.35 -8.16
C VAL A 231 -8.91 -3.22 -7.31
N GLY A 232 -7.92 -2.48 -7.80
CA GLY A 232 -7.40 -1.29 -7.14
C GLY A 232 -8.45 -0.19 -6.97
N LEU A 233 -9.31 0.00 -7.98
CA LEU A 233 -10.42 0.94 -7.90
C LEU A 233 -11.48 0.48 -6.89
N THR A 234 -11.74 -0.82 -6.80
CA THR A 234 -12.64 -1.39 -5.81
C THR A 234 -12.14 -1.11 -4.38
N GLY A 235 -10.88 -1.39 -4.11
CA GLY A 235 -10.27 -1.10 -2.82
C GLY A 235 -10.29 0.39 -2.47
N LEU A 236 -9.98 1.24 -3.44
CA LEU A 236 -10.00 2.69 -3.24
C LEU A 236 -11.43 3.20 -2.93
N THR A 237 -12.44 2.64 -3.56
CA THR A 237 -13.84 3.00 -3.30
C THR A 237 -14.26 2.68 -1.86
N VAL A 238 -13.82 1.55 -1.33
CA VAL A 238 -14.03 1.20 0.10
C VAL A 238 -13.30 2.18 1.01
N ALA A 239 -12.06 2.54 0.68
CA ALA A 239 -11.28 3.52 1.44
C ALA A 239 -11.94 4.92 1.43
N GLU A 240 -12.43 5.37 0.29
CA GLU A 240 -13.12 6.66 0.16
C GLU A 240 -14.40 6.75 1.00
N TYR A 241 -15.11 5.63 1.18
CA TYR A 241 -16.26 5.60 2.07
C TYR A 241 -15.86 5.98 3.50
N PHE A 242 -14.83 5.36 4.05
CA PHE A 242 -14.34 5.66 5.40
C PHE A 242 -13.78 7.08 5.52
N ARG A 243 -13.09 7.58 4.50
CA ARG A 243 -12.67 8.99 4.41
C ARG A 243 -13.88 9.93 4.55
N ASP A 244 -14.94 9.66 3.82
CA ASP A 244 -16.16 10.48 3.82
C ASP A 244 -16.92 10.43 5.15
N GLN A 245 -16.66 9.41 5.98
CA GLN A 245 -17.13 9.33 7.37
C GLN A 245 -16.22 10.08 8.36
N GLY A 246 -15.23 10.83 7.88
CA GLY A 246 -14.35 11.64 8.72
C GLY A 246 -13.10 10.92 9.24
N GLN A 247 -12.72 9.80 8.64
CA GLN A 247 -11.59 9.02 9.09
C GLN A 247 -10.31 9.28 8.27
N ASP A 248 -9.18 9.03 8.91
CA ASP A 248 -7.89 8.93 8.25
C ASP A 248 -7.64 7.47 7.88
N VAL A 249 -7.68 7.19 6.59
CA VAL A 249 -7.65 5.83 6.04
C VAL A 249 -6.29 5.55 5.43
N LEU A 250 -5.73 4.37 5.71
CA LEU A 250 -4.62 3.82 4.94
C LEU A 250 -5.15 2.93 3.81
N PHE A 251 -4.65 3.18 2.63
CA PHE A 251 -4.94 2.38 1.45
C PHE A 251 -3.67 1.73 0.92
N PHE A 252 -3.58 0.41 1.04
CA PHE A 252 -2.46 -0.37 0.55
C PHE A 252 -2.75 -0.94 -0.83
N VAL A 253 -1.77 -0.85 -1.72
CA VAL A 253 -1.82 -1.45 -3.06
C VAL A 253 -0.59 -2.32 -3.25
N ASP A 254 -0.80 -3.61 -3.37
CA ASP A 254 0.26 -4.56 -3.68
C ASP A 254 -0.15 -5.39 -4.90
N ASN A 255 0.31 -5.09 -6.07
CA ASN A 255 1.38 -4.20 -6.48
C ASN A 255 0.87 -3.19 -7.52
N ILE A 256 1.23 -1.92 -7.43
CA ILE A 256 0.76 -0.90 -8.39
C ILE A 256 1.25 -1.15 -9.82
N PHE A 257 2.41 -1.77 -10.00
CA PHE A 257 2.89 -2.17 -11.32
C PHE A 257 1.93 -3.14 -12.02
N ARG A 258 1.29 -4.05 -11.27
CA ARG A 258 0.34 -5.03 -11.82
C ARG A 258 -0.95 -4.37 -12.30
N PHE A 259 -1.36 -3.27 -11.69
CA PHE A 259 -2.44 -2.43 -12.20
C PHE A 259 -2.12 -1.93 -13.61
N THR A 260 -0.93 -1.39 -13.82
CA THR A 260 -0.45 -0.93 -15.12
C THR A 260 -0.35 -2.06 -16.14
N GLN A 261 0.21 -3.21 -15.74
CA GLN A 261 0.35 -4.39 -16.58
C GLN A 261 -1.02 -4.91 -17.04
N ALA A 262 -1.98 -5.05 -16.13
CA ALA A 262 -3.35 -5.46 -16.49
C ALA A 262 -4.02 -4.47 -17.44
N GLY A 263 -3.80 -3.17 -17.26
CA GLY A 263 -4.25 -2.14 -18.18
C GLY A 263 -3.67 -2.30 -19.58
N SER A 264 -2.39 -2.67 -19.72
CA SER A 264 -1.76 -2.94 -21.01
C SER A 264 -2.32 -4.18 -21.69
N GLU A 265 -2.58 -5.25 -20.93
CA GLU A 265 -3.23 -6.47 -21.44
C GLU A 265 -4.63 -6.17 -21.97
N VAL A 266 -5.45 -5.44 -21.21
CA VAL A 266 -6.80 -5.02 -21.63
C VAL A 266 -6.72 -4.16 -22.89
N SER A 267 -5.81 -3.19 -22.95
CA SER A 267 -5.63 -2.31 -24.09
C SER A 267 -5.27 -3.09 -25.36
N ALA A 268 -4.38 -4.06 -25.26
CA ALA A 268 -4.01 -4.94 -26.35
C ALA A 268 -5.20 -5.79 -26.85
N LEU A 269 -5.96 -6.37 -25.92
CA LEU A 269 -7.17 -7.15 -26.23
C LEU A 269 -8.27 -6.33 -26.91
N LEU A 270 -8.35 -5.03 -26.59
CA LEU A 270 -9.26 -4.08 -27.25
C LEU A 270 -8.76 -3.58 -28.59
N GLY A 271 -7.58 -4.03 -29.05
CA GLY A 271 -6.99 -3.66 -30.34
C GLY A 271 -6.45 -2.23 -30.39
N ARG A 272 -6.12 -1.62 -29.27
CA ARG A 272 -5.51 -0.29 -29.23
C ARG A 272 -4.04 -0.34 -29.63
N ILE A 273 -3.57 0.66 -30.35
CA ILE A 273 -2.15 0.77 -30.72
C ILE A 273 -1.31 1.00 -29.47
N PRO A 274 -0.30 0.15 -29.20
CA PRO A 274 0.53 0.29 -28.01
C PRO A 274 1.44 1.51 -28.10
N SER A 275 1.78 2.07 -26.94
CA SER A 275 2.80 3.09 -26.78
C SER A 275 4.19 2.47 -26.55
N ALA A 276 5.14 3.24 -26.02
CA ALA A 276 6.49 2.78 -25.75
C ALA A 276 6.50 1.51 -24.87
N VAL A 277 7.40 0.59 -25.17
CA VAL A 277 7.60 -0.70 -24.45
C VAL A 277 6.35 -1.60 -24.42
N GLY A 278 5.34 -1.33 -25.25
CA GLY A 278 4.11 -2.12 -25.32
C GLY A 278 3.03 -1.73 -24.32
N TYR A 279 3.21 -0.66 -23.56
CA TYR A 279 2.18 -0.16 -22.65
C TYR A 279 0.99 0.49 -23.38
N GLN A 280 -0.13 0.61 -22.67
CA GLN A 280 -1.31 1.32 -23.19
C GLN A 280 -1.03 2.79 -23.48
N PRO A 281 -1.65 3.39 -24.51
CA PRO A 281 -1.50 4.82 -24.80
C PRO A 281 -2.08 5.71 -23.67
N THR A 282 -2.97 5.16 -22.85
CA THR A 282 -3.62 5.83 -21.72
C THR A 282 -2.91 5.63 -20.39
N LEU A 283 -1.67 5.13 -20.38
CA LEU A 283 -0.93 4.81 -19.16
C LEU A 283 -0.95 5.93 -18.11
N ALA A 284 -0.56 7.14 -18.51
CA ALA A 284 -0.52 8.29 -17.62
C ALA A 284 -1.92 8.69 -17.12
N THR A 285 -2.92 8.62 -17.99
CA THR A 285 -4.31 8.96 -17.65
C THR A 285 -4.92 7.95 -16.70
N ASP A 286 -4.70 6.65 -16.93
CA ASP A 286 -5.22 5.58 -16.10
C ASP A 286 -4.60 5.65 -14.69
N MET A 287 -3.28 5.87 -14.63
CA MET A 287 -2.57 6.05 -13.35
C MET A 287 -3.03 7.33 -12.65
N GLY A 288 -3.15 8.44 -13.36
CA GLY A 288 -3.62 9.71 -12.83
C GLY A 288 -5.04 9.61 -12.27
N ALA A 289 -5.94 8.94 -12.96
CA ALA A 289 -7.32 8.75 -12.50
C ALA A 289 -7.41 7.98 -11.17
N LEU A 290 -6.53 7.02 -10.94
CA LEU A 290 -6.42 6.33 -9.65
C LEU A 290 -5.77 7.24 -8.60
N GLN A 291 -4.62 7.83 -8.90
CA GLN A 291 -3.79 8.55 -7.94
C GLN A 291 -4.43 9.85 -7.44
N GLU A 292 -5.13 10.58 -8.30
CA GLU A 292 -5.77 11.86 -7.92
C GLU A 292 -6.97 11.69 -6.96
N ARG A 293 -7.53 10.49 -6.87
CA ARG A 293 -8.56 10.16 -5.86
C ARG A 293 -7.98 10.00 -4.45
N ILE A 294 -6.67 9.76 -4.36
CA ILE A 294 -5.94 9.56 -3.09
C ILE A 294 -5.48 10.93 -2.61
N THR A 295 -6.21 11.49 -1.67
CA THR A 295 -5.98 12.86 -1.17
C THR A 295 -6.62 13.08 0.20
N THR A 296 -6.30 14.23 0.80
CA THR A 296 -6.99 14.73 1.99
C THR A 296 -8.14 15.63 1.57
N THR A 297 -9.31 15.39 2.14
CA THR A 297 -10.49 16.23 1.99
C THR A 297 -10.80 16.97 3.29
N THR A 298 -11.77 17.88 3.24
CA THR A 298 -12.28 18.58 4.44
C THR A 298 -12.92 17.64 5.47
N LYS A 299 -13.27 16.40 5.07
CA LYS A 299 -13.88 15.39 5.94
C LYS A 299 -12.86 14.44 6.55
N GLY A 300 -11.95 13.93 5.76
CA GLY A 300 -10.96 12.93 6.16
C GLY A 300 -9.89 12.75 5.09
N SER A 301 -9.02 11.75 5.25
CA SER A 301 -7.92 11.51 4.32
C SER A 301 -7.83 10.06 3.88
N VAL A 302 -7.32 9.85 2.67
CA VAL A 302 -6.79 8.56 2.20
C VAL A 302 -5.31 8.74 1.95
N THR A 303 -4.49 8.05 2.71
CA THR A 303 -3.04 7.96 2.50
C THR A 303 -2.72 6.60 1.90
N SER A 304 -2.03 6.54 0.78
CA SER A 304 -1.70 5.27 0.15
C SER A 304 -0.27 4.84 0.41
N VAL A 305 -0.10 3.54 0.62
CA VAL A 305 1.20 2.85 0.60
C VAL A 305 1.15 1.85 -0.55
N GLN A 306 1.95 2.08 -1.56
CA GLN A 306 1.92 1.34 -2.81
C GLN A 306 3.22 0.56 -2.97
N ALA A 307 3.13 -0.77 -2.97
CA ALA A 307 4.27 -1.60 -3.32
C ALA A 307 4.58 -1.40 -4.81
N ILE A 308 5.84 -1.11 -5.12
CA ILE A 308 6.30 -0.85 -6.47
C ILE A 308 7.32 -1.91 -6.87
N TYR A 309 7.03 -2.60 -7.96
CA TYR A 309 7.97 -3.47 -8.64
C TYR A 309 8.62 -2.71 -9.80
N VAL A 310 9.93 -2.80 -9.89
CA VAL A 310 10.70 -2.18 -10.97
C VAL A 310 11.21 -3.30 -11.89
N PRO A 311 10.66 -3.45 -13.11
CA PRO A 311 11.09 -4.48 -14.04
C PRO A 311 12.58 -4.36 -14.37
N ALA A 312 13.34 -5.45 -14.20
CA ALA A 312 14.77 -5.51 -14.48
C ALA A 312 15.61 -4.42 -13.78
N ASP A 313 15.13 -3.88 -12.66
CA ASP A 313 15.71 -2.74 -11.93
C ASP A 313 15.88 -1.46 -12.80
N ASP A 314 15.11 -1.36 -13.88
CA ASP A 314 15.12 -0.21 -14.80
C ASP A 314 14.09 0.85 -14.38
N LEU A 315 14.57 1.89 -13.71
CA LEU A 315 13.77 3.02 -13.26
C LEU A 315 13.27 3.91 -14.44
N THR A 316 13.78 3.70 -15.65
CA THR A 316 13.37 4.44 -16.85
C THR A 316 12.21 3.78 -17.58
N ASP A 317 11.81 2.56 -17.17
CA ASP A 317 10.60 1.91 -17.67
C ASP A 317 9.37 2.82 -17.45
N PRO A 318 8.48 2.98 -18.46
CA PRO A 318 7.34 3.91 -18.37
C PRO A 318 6.40 3.67 -17.18
N ALA A 319 6.23 2.41 -16.72
CA ALA A 319 5.31 2.13 -15.63
C ALA A 319 5.83 2.62 -14.26
N PRO A 320 7.04 2.25 -13.79
CA PRO A 320 7.59 2.82 -12.59
C PRO A 320 7.80 4.34 -12.72
N ALA A 321 8.28 4.85 -13.85
CA ALA A 321 8.49 6.28 -14.06
C ALA A 321 7.21 7.08 -13.86
N THR A 322 6.08 6.61 -14.41
CA THR A 322 4.76 7.23 -14.21
C THR A 322 4.31 7.15 -12.76
N SER A 323 4.54 6.03 -12.08
CA SER A 323 4.20 5.86 -10.67
C SER A 323 5.01 6.81 -9.78
N PHE A 324 6.32 6.95 -10.02
CA PHE A 324 7.21 7.85 -9.25
C PHE A 324 6.77 9.32 -9.31
N ALA A 325 6.22 9.76 -10.43
CA ALA A 325 5.75 11.14 -10.59
C ALA A 325 4.67 11.52 -9.58
N HIS A 326 3.91 10.55 -9.06
CA HIS A 326 2.84 10.76 -8.10
C HIS A 326 3.27 10.61 -6.64
N LEU A 327 4.46 10.09 -6.36
CA LEU A 327 4.87 9.79 -4.99
C LEU A 327 5.31 11.03 -4.21
N ASP A 328 4.88 11.10 -2.95
CA ASP A 328 5.28 12.12 -1.98
C ASP A 328 6.43 11.63 -1.09
N ALA A 329 6.49 10.32 -0.85
CA ALA A 329 7.56 9.68 -0.08
C ALA A 329 7.90 8.31 -0.64
N THR A 330 9.12 7.85 -0.34
CA THR A 330 9.57 6.50 -0.63
C THR A 330 10.11 5.84 0.63
N THR A 331 9.71 4.60 0.87
CA THR A 331 10.25 3.74 1.93
C THR A 331 10.95 2.57 1.25
N VAL A 332 12.25 2.50 1.41
CA VAL A 332 13.11 1.45 0.81
C VAL A 332 13.47 0.44 1.88
N LEU A 333 13.08 -0.82 1.69
CA LEU A 333 13.46 -1.93 2.55
C LEU A 333 14.71 -2.60 1.97
N SER A 334 15.77 -2.64 2.78
CA SER A 334 17.09 -3.12 2.37
C SER A 334 17.40 -4.50 2.94
N ARG A 335 17.82 -5.40 2.05
CA ARG A 335 18.28 -6.74 2.46
C ARG A 335 19.54 -6.67 3.33
N SER A 336 20.47 -5.79 3.02
CA SER A 336 21.71 -5.62 3.81
C SER A 336 21.44 -5.17 5.25
N ILE A 337 20.37 -4.42 5.48
CA ILE A 337 19.92 -4.01 6.82
C ILE A 337 19.22 -5.19 7.53
N ALA A 338 18.39 -5.93 6.81
CA ALA A 338 17.74 -7.12 7.35
C ALA A 338 18.76 -8.21 7.76
N GLU A 339 19.83 -8.39 6.97
CA GLU A 339 20.93 -9.32 7.28
C GLU A 339 21.70 -8.94 8.56
N LYS A 340 21.73 -7.67 8.93
CA LYS A 340 22.26 -7.19 10.21
C LYS A 340 21.30 -7.43 11.39
N GLY A 341 20.10 -7.98 11.14
CA GLY A 341 19.05 -8.18 12.14
C GLY A 341 18.34 -6.89 12.57
N ILE A 342 18.47 -5.81 11.81
CA ILE A 342 17.81 -4.52 12.10
C ILE A 342 16.44 -4.51 11.46
N TYR A 343 15.39 -4.43 12.29
CA TYR A 343 13.99 -4.38 11.85
C TYR A 343 13.27 -3.20 12.52
N PRO A 344 12.44 -2.43 11.77
CA PRO A 344 12.16 -2.58 10.33
C PRO A 344 13.44 -2.32 9.50
N ALA A 345 13.59 -3.09 8.41
CA ALA A 345 14.79 -3.00 7.57
C ALA A 345 14.72 -1.81 6.57
N VAL A 346 14.24 -0.68 7.03
CA VAL A 346 14.11 0.56 6.23
C VAL A 346 15.49 1.18 6.06
N ASP A 347 15.87 1.44 4.81
CA ASP A 347 17.12 2.13 4.50
C ASP A 347 16.97 3.63 4.83
N PRO A 348 17.73 4.16 5.79
CA PRO A 348 17.60 5.53 6.24
C PRO A 348 18.18 6.57 5.26
N LEU A 349 18.99 6.14 4.30
CA LEU A 349 19.64 7.00 3.30
C LEU A 349 18.91 7.00 1.96
N ASP A 350 18.35 5.84 1.58
CA ASP A 350 17.64 5.69 0.30
C ASP A 350 16.14 6.01 0.41
N SER A 351 15.60 6.03 1.64
CA SER A 351 14.22 6.45 1.89
C SER A 351 14.12 7.97 1.94
N THR A 352 13.10 8.52 1.29
CA THR A 352 12.95 9.98 1.14
C THR A 352 11.50 10.42 1.35
N SER A 353 11.31 11.71 1.70
CA SER A 353 10.00 12.33 1.75
C SER A 353 10.06 13.82 1.40
N ARG A 354 9.08 14.27 0.62
CA ARG A 354 8.88 15.70 0.36
C ARG A 354 8.44 16.46 1.60
N MET A 355 7.89 15.75 2.59
CA MET A 355 7.45 16.34 3.86
C MET A 355 8.61 16.69 4.79
N LEU A 356 9.81 16.17 4.55
CA LEU A 356 11.01 16.52 5.32
C LEU A 356 11.55 17.90 4.89
N ASP A 357 10.79 18.91 5.20
CA ASP A 357 11.06 20.34 4.95
C ASP A 357 10.82 21.11 6.25
N PRO A 358 11.70 22.04 6.65
CA PRO A 358 11.56 22.74 7.93
C PRO A 358 10.26 23.53 8.06
N ARG A 359 9.64 23.92 6.93
CA ARG A 359 8.33 24.60 6.94
C ARG A 359 7.16 23.67 7.29
N VAL A 360 7.33 22.37 7.16
CA VAL A 360 6.30 21.35 7.43
C VAL A 360 6.54 20.68 8.78
N VAL A 361 7.75 20.14 8.98
CA VAL A 361 8.08 19.36 10.20
C VAL A 361 8.67 20.21 11.32
N GLY A 362 9.04 21.45 11.04
CA GLY A 362 9.75 22.33 11.97
C GLY A 362 11.27 22.16 11.90
N GLU A 363 11.98 23.19 12.37
CA GLU A 363 13.46 23.24 12.30
C GLU A 363 14.12 22.11 13.12
N ASP A 364 13.65 21.86 14.33
CA ASP A 364 14.25 20.87 15.23
C ASP A 364 14.19 19.45 14.64
N HIS A 365 13.05 19.04 14.14
CA HIS A 365 12.91 17.74 13.46
C HIS A 365 13.82 17.66 12.22
N TYR A 366 13.79 18.68 11.38
CA TYR A 366 14.57 18.72 10.15
C TYR A 366 16.10 18.65 10.43
N GLU A 367 16.60 19.43 11.38
CA GLU A 367 18.00 19.44 11.74
C GLU A 367 18.46 18.08 12.30
N VAL A 368 17.67 17.46 13.18
CA VAL A 368 17.97 16.14 13.74
C VAL A 368 18.02 15.09 12.63
N ALA A 369 17.02 15.07 11.74
CA ALA A 369 16.97 14.15 10.61
C ALA A 369 18.20 14.29 9.69
N ARG A 370 18.55 15.52 9.34
CA ARG A 370 19.73 15.81 8.51
C ARG A 370 21.03 15.39 9.17
N ARG A 371 21.17 15.60 10.46
CA ARG A 371 22.35 15.22 11.23
C ARG A 371 22.50 13.71 11.31
N VAL A 372 21.40 12.98 11.53
CA VAL A 372 21.37 11.51 11.47
C VAL A 372 21.82 11.02 10.10
N GLN A 373 21.28 11.58 9.02
CA GLN A 373 21.67 11.22 7.65
C GLN A 373 23.15 11.49 7.38
N GLN A 374 23.67 12.61 7.82
CA GLN A 374 25.09 12.97 7.65
C GLN A 374 26.01 11.97 8.36
N ILE A 375 25.70 11.61 9.62
CA ILE A 375 26.46 10.63 10.39
C ILE A 375 26.46 9.26 9.70
N LEU A 376 25.29 8.80 9.27
CA LEU A 376 25.14 7.51 8.58
C LEU A 376 25.82 7.52 7.21
N GLN A 377 25.74 8.61 6.46
CA GLN A 377 26.42 8.75 5.18
C GLN A 377 27.95 8.76 5.34
N ARG A 378 28.46 9.44 6.36
CA ARG A 378 29.91 9.40 6.68
C ARG A 378 30.32 7.98 7.06
N TYR A 379 29.56 7.30 7.87
CA TYR A 379 29.82 5.90 8.24
C TYR A 379 29.85 5.00 7.00
N LYS A 380 28.88 5.13 6.10
CA LYS A 380 28.85 4.38 4.84
C LYS A 380 30.10 4.59 4.02
N SER A 381 30.61 5.83 3.94
CA SER A 381 31.86 6.13 3.21
C SER A 381 33.12 5.59 3.88
N LEU A 382 33.08 5.31 5.18
CA LEU A 382 34.19 4.75 5.94
C LEU A 382 34.21 3.21 5.97
N GLN A 383 33.12 2.56 5.58
CA GLN A 383 33.00 1.09 5.67
C GLN A 383 34.06 0.35 4.86
N ASP A 384 34.39 0.83 3.66
CA ASP A 384 35.41 0.22 2.83
C ASP A 384 36.81 0.37 3.45
N ILE A 385 37.09 1.52 4.05
CA ILE A 385 38.34 1.78 4.78
C ILE A 385 38.45 0.86 5.98
N ILE A 386 37.37 0.72 6.77
CA ILE A 386 37.31 -0.16 7.95
C ILE A 386 37.54 -1.62 7.54
N ALA A 387 36.93 -2.06 6.44
CA ALA A 387 37.05 -3.43 5.95
C ALA A 387 38.47 -3.80 5.50
N ILE A 388 39.19 -2.85 4.93
CA ILE A 388 40.53 -3.09 4.36
C ILE A 388 41.64 -2.82 5.41
N LEU A 389 41.55 -1.70 6.12
CA LEU A 389 42.61 -1.21 6.99
C LEU A 389 42.35 -1.39 8.48
N GLY A 390 41.09 -1.65 8.85
CA GLY A 390 40.67 -1.73 10.23
C GLY A 390 40.28 -0.38 10.86
N MET A 391 39.73 -0.42 12.06
CA MET A 391 39.28 0.76 12.82
C MET A 391 40.43 1.65 13.29
N ASP A 392 41.59 1.06 13.52
CA ASP A 392 42.75 1.76 14.14
C ASP A 392 43.31 2.85 13.24
N GLU A 393 43.17 2.70 11.93
CA GLU A 393 43.63 3.67 10.93
C GLU A 393 42.73 4.92 10.79
N LEU A 394 41.58 4.92 11.43
CA LEU A 394 40.67 6.07 11.42
C LEU A 394 41.14 7.18 12.35
N SER A 395 40.85 8.42 11.99
CA SER A 395 40.99 9.56 12.90
C SER A 395 40.10 9.40 14.13
N GLU A 396 40.44 10.03 15.23
CA GLU A 396 39.63 9.98 16.45
C GLU A 396 38.20 10.56 16.21
N GLU A 397 38.06 11.55 15.34
CA GLU A 397 36.78 12.09 14.92
C GLU A 397 35.95 11.05 14.14
N ASP A 398 36.57 10.32 13.21
CA ASP A 398 35.90 9.28 12.44
C ASP A 398 35.55 8.07 13.32
N LYS A 399 36.40 7.70 14.27
CA LYS A 399 36.09 6.64 15.27
C LYS A 399 34.86 7.00 16.09
N LEU A 400 34.75 8.25 16.53
CA LEU A 400 33.58 8.74 17.25
C LEU A 400 32.32 8.74 16.37
N THR A 401 32.46 9.18 15.12
CA THR A 401 31.37 9.16 14.13
C THR A 401 30.88 7.74 13.88
N VAL A 402 31.76 6.77 13.70
CA VAL A 402 31.43 5.35 13.53
C VAL A 402 30.72 4.79 14.78
N ALA A 403 31.20 5.11 15.99
CA ALA A 403 30.58 4.66 17.23
C ALA A 403 29.14 5.19 17.37
N ARG A 404 28.91 6.47 17.06
CA ARG A 404 27.56 7.07 17.05
C ARG A 404 26.70 6.51 15.94
N ALA A 405 27.23 6.33 14.74
CA ALA A 405 26.50 5.74 13.62
C ALA A 405 25.97 4.34 13.91
N ARG A 406 26.77 3.48 14.53
CA ARG A 406 26.36 2.14 14.93
C ARG A 406 25.24 2.16 15.97
N LYS A 407 25.31 3.08 16.95
CA LYS A 407 24.23 3.28 17.93
C LYS A 407 22.96 3.77 17.28
N ILE A 408 23.07 4.70 16.32
CA ILE A 408 21.93 5.22 15.52
C ILE A 408 21.31 4.10 14.69
N GLU A 409 22.10 3.29 13.97
CA GLU A 409 21.57 2.14 13.22
C GLU A 409 20.77 1.18 14.12
N ARG A 410 21.29 0.86 15.29
CA ARG A 410 20.61 0.00 16.22
C ARG A 410 19.38 0.64 16.84
N PHE A 411 19.41 1.94 17.11
CA PHE A 411 18.27 2.66 17.66
C PHE A 411 17.15 2.91 16.61
N LEU A 412 17.45 2.82 15.32
CA LEU A 412 16.44 2.78 14.27
C LEU A 412 15.62 1.50 14.28
N SER A 413 16.12 0.41 14.87
CA SER A 413 15.33 -0.80 15.11
C SER A 413 14.27 -0.56 16.18
N GLN A 414 13.15 -1.28 16.06
CA GLN A 414 11.98 -1.10 16.93
C GLN A 414 11.18 -2.39 17.00
N PRO A 415 10.74 -2.83 18.17
CA PRO A 415 9.84 -3.96 18.30
C PRO A 415 8.43 -3.56 17.83
N PHE A 416 7.82 -4.41 17.02
CA PHE A 416 6.48 -4.21 16.47
C PHE A 416 5.43 -5.01 17.24
N HIS A 417 4.23 -4.45 17.40
CA HIS A 417 3.11 -5.13 18.04
C HIS A 417 2.70 -6.40 17.31
N VAL A 418 2.68 -6.32 15.96
CA VAL A 418 2.30 -7.47 15.13
C VAL A 418 3.33 -8.59 15.13
N ALA A 419 4.54 -8.32 15.58
CA ALA A 419 5.63 -9.30 15.68
C ALA A 419 5.79 -9.89 17.11
N GLU A 420 5.02 -9.45 18.08
CA GLU A 420 5.11 -9.95 19.48
C GLU A 420 4.99 -11.46 19.58
N VAL A 421 4.09 -12.06 18.80
CA VAL A 421 3.85 -13.51 18.78
C VAL A 421 5.11 -14.29 18.35
N PHE A 422 5.93 -13.70 17.49
CA PHE A 422 7.13 -14.34 16.94
C PHE A 422 8.39 -14.01 17.75
N THR A 423 8.48 -12.78 18.27
CA THR A 423 9.69 -12.27 18.94
C THR A 423 9.64 -12.44 20.44
N GLY A 424 8.46 -12.58 21.03
CA GLY A 424 8.24 -12.59 22.49
C GLY A 424 8.53 -11.24 23.15
N SER A 425 8.77 -10.19 22.38
CA SER A 425 9.04 -8.84 22.88
C SER A 425 7.83 -7.93 22.62
N PRO A 426 7.36 -7.17 23.66
CA PRO A 426 6.25 -6.23 23.48
C PRO A 426 6.58 -5.19 22.42
N GLY A 427 5.62 -4.92 21.51
CA GLY A 427 5.74 -3.85 20.53
C GLY A 427 5.62 -2.47 21.18
N VAL A 428 6.21 -1.48 20.55
CA VAL A 428 6.20 -0.10 21.04
C VAL A 428 5.84 0.85 19.92
N PHE A 429 4.77 1.62 20.12
CA PHE A 429 4.49 2.84 19.36
C PHE A 429 5.34 3.95 19.93
N VAL A 430 6.14 4.64 19.11
CA VAL A 430 7.01 5.72 19.55
C VAL A 430 6.49 7.06 19.04
N ASP A 431 6.19 7.96 19.95
CA ASP A 431 5.77 9.31 19.59
C ASP A 431 6.90 10.07 18.90
N LEU A 432 6.52 10.94 17.94
CA LEU A 432 7.48 11.72 17.17
C LEU A 432 8.41 12.57 18.06
N ALA A 433 7.87 13.17 19.12
CA ALA A 433 8.67 13.98 20.06
C ALA A 433 9.75 13.15 20.76
N ASP A 434 9.42 11.92 21.16
CA ASP A 434 10.37 10.98 21.78
C ASP A 434 11.42 10.50 20.77
N THR A 435 11.02 10.27 19.51
CA THR A 435 11.94 9.94 18.43
C THR A 435 12.95 11.06 18.20
N ILE A 436 12.49 12.30 18.03
CA ILE A 436 13.36 13.47 17.82
C ILE A 436 14.31 13.65 19.00
N ARG A 437 13.79 13.59 20.23
CA ARG A 437 14.60 13.74 21.46
C ARG A 437 15.68 12.68 21.57
N GLY A 438 15.35 11.42 21.29
CA GLY A 438 16.29 10.30 21.36
C GLY A 438 17.43 10.44 20.34
N PHE A 439 17.11 10.69 19.09
CA PHE A 439 18.12 10.84 18.04
C PHE A 439 18.95 12.12 18.20
N LYS A 440 18.35 13.22 18.66
CA LYS A 440 19.08 14.44 19.01
C LYS A 440 20.16 14.17 20.06
N GLY A 441 19.79 13.48 21.15
CA GLY A 441 20.75 13.10 22.18
C GLY A 441 21.88 12.19 21.69
N LEU A 442 21.58 11.27 20.77
CA LEU A 442 22.61 10.43 20.13
C LEU A 442 23.56 11.25 19.29
N CYS A 443 23.07 12.17 18.48
CA CYS A 443 23.88 13.05 17.64
C CYS A 443 24.75 14.00 18.45
N GLU A 444 24.24 14.49 19.60
CA GLU A 444 24.95 15.38 20.52
C GLU A 444 25.95 14.66 21.44
N GLY A 445 25.96 13.34 21.42
CA GLY A 445 26.87 12.53 22.22
C GLY A 445 26.47 12.30 23.67
N LYS A 446 25.24 12.62 24.07
CA LYS A 446 24.74 12.39 25.44
C LYS A 446 24.83 10.94 25.88
N TYR A 447 24.80 10.03 24.95
CA TYR A 447 24.77 8.57 25.18
C TYR A 447 26.03 7.85 24.68
N ASP A 448 27.13 8.60 24.45
CA ASP A 448 28.40 8.02 23.98
C ASP A 448 28.96 6.98 24.95
N HIS A 449 28.67 7.12 26.25
CA HIS A 449 29.10 6.22 27.31
C HIS A 449 28.31 4.90 27.39
N LEU A 450 27.17 4.78 26.71
CA LEU A 450 26.35 3.57 26.74
C LEU A 450 26.83 2.55 25.69
N PRO A 451 26.70 1.24 25.98
CA PRO A 451 27.08 0.21 25.02
C PRO A 451 26.11 0.17 23.83
N GLU A 452 26.62 -0.16 22.67
CA GLU A 452 25.85 -0.26 21.41
C GLU A 452 24.62 -1.20 21.52
N ALA A 453 24.81 -2.34 22.24
CA ALA A 453 23.75 -3.33 22.42
C ALA A 453 22.49 -2.80 23.15
N ALA A 454 22.63 -1.72 23.92
CA ALA A 454 21.52 -1.12 24.66
C ALA A 454 20.47 -0.48 23.73
N PHE A 455 20.86 -0.08 22.53
CA PHE A 455 19.99 0.60 21.57
C PHE A 455 19.25 -0.34 20.62
N TYR A 456 19.52 -1.65 20.70
CA TYR A 456 18.93 -2.62 19.79
C TYR A 456 17.52 -3.01 20.21
N MET A 457 16.55 -2.93 19.28
CA MET A 457 15.14 -3.32 19.49
C MET A 457 14.54 -2.70 20.75
N VAL A 458 14.61 -1.39 20.85
CA VAL A 458 13.96 -0.58 21.88
C VAL A 458 13.09 0.48 21.25
N GLY A 459 12.10 0.99 21.95
CA GLY A 459 11.24 2.08 21.50
C GLY A 459 11.88 3.44 21.77
N THR A 460 11.77 3.93 23.00
CA THR A 460 12.28 5.24 23.41
C THR A 460 13.72 5.17 23.89
N ILE A 461 14.35 6.35 24.02
CA ILE A 461 15.72 6.45 24.51
C ILE A 461 15.83 6.05 25.99
N GLU A 462 14.78 6.25 26.78
CA GLU A 462 14.72 5.84 28.18
C GLU A 462 14.81 4.32 28.31
N GLN A 463 14.17 3.57 27.40
CA GLN A 463 14.28 2.11 27.35
C GLN A 463 15.72 1.66 27.04
N ALA A 464 16.44 2.38 26.18
CA ALA A 464 17.85 2.10 25.93
C ALA A 464 18.71 2.33 27.17
N VAL A 465 18.49 3.41 27.91
CA VAL A 465 19.18 3.70 29.17
C VAL A 465 18.91 2.62 30.21
N GLU A 466 17.65 2.22 30.37
CA GLU A 466 17.27 1.15 31.28
C GLU A 466 17.91 -0.19 30.92
N ARG A 467 17.90 -0.54 29.64
CA ARG A 467 18.54 -1.75 29.11
C ARG A 467 20.05 -1.75 29.36
N SER A 468 20.70 -0.59 29.24
CA SER A 468 22.12 -0.45 29.56
C SER A 468 22.42 -0.79 31.03
N LYS A 469 21.58 -0.36 31.96
CA LYS A 469 21.71 -0.71 33.38
C LYS A 469 21.58 -2.21 33.61
N LYS A 470 20.58 -2.84 33.00
CA LYS A 470 20.38 -4.31 33.07
C LYS A 470 21.56 -5.09 32.48
N LEU A 471 22.15 -4.60 31.38
CA LEU A 471 23.35 -5.21 30.79
C LEU A 471 24.57 -5.08 31.70
N ALA A 472 24.72 -3.96 32.43
CA ALA A 472 25.80 -3.76 33.39
C ALA A 472 25.65 -4.61 34.67
N GLU A 473 24.41 -4.90 35.07
CA GLU A 473 24.12 -5.78 36.24
C GLU A 473 24.31 -7.27 35.89
N ALA A 474 24.21 -7.63 34.59
CA ALA A 474 24.36 -9.01 34.12
C ALA A 474 25.80 -9.39 33.75
N ALA A 475 26.71 -8.41 33.64
CA ALA A 475 28.13 -8.57 33.30
C ALA A 475 29.00 -8.67 34.53
#